data_bea4315bad7f7d47d22cdf7413da7178
#
_entry.id   bea4315bad7f7d47d22cdf7413da7178
#
_cell.length_a   1.000
_cell.length_b   1.000
_cell.length_c   1.000
_cell.angle_alpha   90.00
_cell.angle_beta   90.00
_cell.angle_gamma   90.00
#
_symmetry.space_group_name_H-M   'P 1'
#
loop_
_entity.id
_entity.type
_entity.pdbx_description
1 polymer ?
#
loop_
_entity_poly.entity_id
_entity_poly.type
_entity_poly.pdbx_seq_one_letter_code
_entity_poly.pdbx_strand_id
1 'polypeptide(L)'
;MSDISVRVLKEDDWHAYRDVRLAALRESPKAFLATYAEEAKQPERYWRNCMVQAHRLLALRDEGPVGVASVEMIEGAPQSADFRDLWVTPEARNTGVASRLVQIAADRAIQDGCTKLYYWASTENGRAIGFAINAGFRLTSQRRTTPIKNSEFGDQEIALVLSLANDPAAVATSTPSRLTSKPGPH
;
A
#
# COMPACT_ATOMS: atom_id res chain seq x y z
N MET A 1 7.20 6.20 -23.48
CA MET A 1 6.60 6.25 -22.12
C MET A 1 7.69 5.90 -21.14
N SER A 2 7.99 6.81 -20.22
CA SER A 2 8.99 6.53 -19.18
C SER A 2 8.49 5.39 -18.28
N ASP A 3 9.31 4.37 -18.12
CA ASP A 3 8.95 3.18 -17.34
C ASP A 3 8.96 3.48 -15.85
N ILE A 4 7.95 2.97 -15.11
CA ILE A 4 7.86 3.12 -13.67
C ILE A 4 8.52 1.91 -13.03
N SER A 5 9.65 2.12 -12.37
CA SER A 5 10.28 1.12 -11.54
C SER A 5 9.94 1.33 -10.05
N VAL A 6 9.87 0.23 -9.29
CA VAL A 6 9.69 0.31 -7.83
C VAL A 6 10.80 -0.50 -7.16
N ARG A 7 11.49 0.13 -6.24
CA ARG A 7 12.53 -0.50 -5.41
C ARG A 7 12.00 -0.76 -4.01
N VAL A 8 12.28 -1.94 -3.47
CA VAL A 8 12.19 -2.20 -2.03
C VAL A 8 13.49 -1.69 -1.42
N LEU A 9 13.41 -0.66 -0.60
CA LEU A 9 14.57 -0.01 -0.01
C LEU A 9 15.19 -0.89 1.08
N LYS A 10 16.51 -0.85 1.20
CA LYS A 10 17.30 -1.47 2.26
C LYS A 10 17.62 -0.45 3.35
N GLU A 11 18.13 -0.90 4.50
CA GLU A 11 18.44 -0.02 5.61
C GLU A 11 19.38 1.13 5.23
N ASP A 12 20.39 0.88 4.39
CA ASP A 12 21.33 1.90 3.91
C ASP A 12 20.71 2.91 2.93
N ASP A 13 19.53 2.62 2.38
CA ASP A 13 18.76 3.54 1.52
C ASP A 13 17.95 4.58 2.33
N TRP A 14 18.14 4.68 3.65
CA TRP A 14 17.35 5.54 4.53
C TRP A 14 17.31 7.01 4.09
N HIS A 15 18.36 7.51 3.45
CA HIS A 15 18.39 8.88 2.90
C HIS A 15 17.32 9.06 1.82
N ALA A 16 17.23 8.12 0.89
CA ALA A 16 16.23 8.18 -0.19
C ALA A 16 14.81 8.12 0.38
N TYR A 17 14.59 7.28 1.40
CA TYR A 17 13.31 7.24 2.11
C TYR A 17 13.00 8.55 2.81
N ARG A 18 13.96 9.09 3.58
CA ARG A 18 13.83 10.38 4.27
C ARG A 18 13.42 11.49 3.30
N ASP A 19 14.11 11.61 2.19
CA ASP A 19 13.88 12.71 1.24
C ASP A 19 12.48 12.64 0.62
N VAL A 20 12.03 11.46 0.17
CA VAL A 20 10.68 11.29 -0.38
C VAL A 20 9.61 11.44 0.70
N ARG A 21 9.84 10.95 1.91
CA ARG A 21 8.91 11.10 3.04
C ARG A 21 8.73 12.55 3.43
N LEU A 22 9.80 13.33 3.52
CA LEU A 22 9.73 14.75 3.82
C LEU A 22 9.05 15.55 2.70
N ALA A 23 9.26 15.17 1.43
CA ALA A 23 8.54 15.75 0.32
C ALA A 23 7.02 15.49 0.42
N ALA A 24 6.62 14.25 0.76
CA ALA A 24 5.23 13.87 0.95
C ALA A 24 4.56 14.66 2.10
N LEU A 25 5.23 14.78 3.24
CA LEU A 25 4.72 15.52 4.40
C LEU A 25 4.56 17.02 4.12
N ARG A 26 5.42 17.58 3.27
CA ARG A 26 5.35 18.99 2.88
C ARG A 26 4.21 19.25 1.90
N GLU A 27 4.02 18.38 0.92
CA GLU A 27 3.01 18.53 -0.13
C GLU A 27 1.61 18.17 0.37
N SER A 28 1.49 17.12 1.20
CA SER A 28 0.21 16.60 1.68
C SER A 28 0.17 16.48 3.21
N PRO A 29 0.28 17.59 3.97
CA PRO A 29 0.44 17.55 5.43
C PRO A 29 -0.74 16.91 6.18
N LYS A 30 -1.93 16.91 5.58
CA LYS A 30 -3.15 16.33 6.18
C LYS A 30 -3.33 14.84 5.88
N ALA A 31 -2.47 14.26 5.05
CA ALA A 31 -2.56 12.85 4.65
C ALA A 31 -1.78 11.90 5.59
N PHE A 32 -1.01 12.46 6.54
CA PHE A 32 -0.12 11.69 7.40
C PHE A 32 -0.33 12.02 8.87
N LEU A 33 0.02 11.06 9.74
CA LEU A 33 -0.03 11.23 11.18
C LEU A 33 1.04 12.21 11.69
N ALA A 34 2.26 12.09 11.18
CA ALA A 34 3.39 12.94 11.53
C ALA A 34 3.41 14.22 10.68
N THR A 35 4.04 15.26 11.20
CA THR A 35 4.26 16.51 10.48
C THR A 35 5.69 16.60 9.91
N TYR A 36 5.85 17.42 8.87
CA TYR A 36 7.18 17.74 8.33
C TYR A 36 8.12 18.31 9.40
N ALA A 37 7.63 19.21 10.26
CA ALA A 37 8.44 19.86 11.30
C ALA A 37 8.96 18.87 12.36
N GLU A 38 8.20 17.82 12.65
CA GLU A 38 8.57 16.77 13.59
C GLU A 38 9.60 15.82 12.98
N GLU A 39 9.34 15.32 11.77
CA GLU A 39 10.21 14.32 11.14
C GLU A 39 11.52 14.93 10.59
N ALA A 40 11.50 16.19 10.10
CA ALA A 40 12.70 16.83 9.58
C ALA A 40 13.83 17.00 10.63
N LYS A 41 13.47 17.02 11.91
CA LYS A 41 14.43 17.15 13.03
C LYS A 41 14.99 15.81 13.50
N GLN A 42 14.47 14.70 12.98
CA GLN A 42 14.86 13.38 13.45
C GLN A 42 16.29 13.01 13.04
N PRO A 43 17.06 12.38 13.93
CA PRO A 43 18.42 11.94 13.64
C PRO A 43 18.43 10.71 12.72
N GLU A 44 19.59 10.40 12.13
CA GLU A 44 19.81 9.22 11.28
C GLU A 44 19.25 7.93 11.87
N ARG A 45 19.46 7.69 13.19
CA ARG A 45 18.97 6.48 13.86
C ARG A 45 17.46 6.30 13.76
N TYR A 46 16.68 7.38 13.72
CA TYR A 46 15.23 7.34 13.53
C TYR A 46 14.90 6.80 12.14
N TRP A 47 15.56 7.33 11.12
CA TRP A 47 15.33 6.94 9.74
C TRP A 47 15.73 5.48 9.46
N ARG A 48 16.88 5.05 10.00
CA ARG A 48 17.28 3.63 9.93
C ARG A 48 16.27 2.72 10.63
N ASN A 49 15.76 3.12 11.79
CA ASN A 49 14.74 2.36 12.49
C ASN A 49 13.45 2.25 11.67
N CYS A 50 13.02 3.31 10.97
CA CYS A 50 11.89 3.25 10.04
C CYS A 50 12.07 2.19 8.95
N MET A 51 13.30 1.98 8.48
CA MET A 51 13.61 0.98 7.45
C MET A 51 13.51 -0.46 7.97
N VAL A 52 13.72 -0.67 9.26
CA VAL A 52 13.63 -1.99 9.91
C VAL A 52 12.18 -2.35 10.25
N GLN A 53 11.37 -1.35 10.61
CA GLN A 53 9.98 -1.57 11.06
C GLN A 53 9.04 -1.99 9.93
N ALA A 54 9.29 -1.55 8.70
CA ALA A 54 8.44 -1.84 7.56
C ALA A 54 9.26 -1.85 6.26
N HIS A 55 8.78 -2.60 5.26
CA HIS A 55 9.34 -2.48 3.91
C HIS A 55 8.94 -1.14 3.31
N ARG A 56 9.91 -0.34 2.90
CA ARG A 56 9.70 0.93 2.24
C ARG A 56 9.87 0.75 0.75
N LEU A 57 8.84 1.17 -0.01
CA LEU A 57 8.79 1.07 -1.46
C LEU A 57 8.97 2.44 -2.06
N LEU A 58 9.92 2.59 -2.99
CA LEU A 58 10.19 3.83 -3.70
C LEU A 58 9.92 3.66 -5.18
N ALA A 59 8.93 4.39 -5.69
CA ALA A 59 8.65 4.46 -7.11
C ALA A 59 9.53 5.51 -7.78
N LEU A 60 10.14 5.14 -8.89
CA LEU A 60 11.05 5.96 -9.69
C LEU A 60 10.54 6.06 -11.12
N ARG A 61 10.72 7.24 -11.72
CA ARG A 61 10.53 7.51 -13.15
C ARG A 61 11.67 8.42 -13.61
N ASP A 62 12.33 8.07 -14.71
CA ASP A 62 13.46 8.86 -15.24
C ASP A 62 14.49 9.18 -14.14
N GLU A 63 14.85 8.19 -13.33
CA GLU A 63 15.80 8.27 -12.20
C GLU A 63 15.35 9.14 -11.02
N GLY A 64 14.17 9.80 -11.11
CA GLY A 64 13.62 10.61 -10.03
C GLY A 64 12.55 9.91 -9.20
N PRO A 65 12.45 10.16 -7.88
CA PRO A 65 11.41 9.62 -7.03
C PRO A 65 10.06 10.26 -7.36
N VAL A 66 9.05 9.42 -7.63
CA VAL A 66 7.68 9.86 -7.96
C VAL A 66 6.62 9.32 -7.01
N GLY A 67 6.98 8.47 -6.07
CA GLY A 67 6.04 7.96 -5.08
C GLY A 67 6.68 7.08 -4.03
N VAL A 68 5.98 6.87 -2.95
CA VAL A 68 6.39 6.04 -1.81
C VAL A 68 5.19 5.30 -1.24
N ALA A 69 5.43 4.12 -0.69
CA ALA A 69 4.47 3.37 0.11
C ALA A 69 5.22 2.49 1.10
N SER A 70 4.51 1.90 2.04
CA SER A 70 5.05 0.99 3.04
C SER A 70 4.22 -0.27 3.15
N VAL A 71 4.89 -1.38 3.47
CA VAL A 71 4.26 -2.65 3.83
C VAL A 71 4.74 -3.02 5.22
N GLU A 72 3.82 -3.17 6.14
CA GLU A 72 4.10 -3.50 7.54
C GLU A 72 3.32 -4.73 7.98
N MET A 73 4.00 -5.68 8.61
CA MET A 73 3.33 -6.84 9.18
C MET A 73 2.41 -6.42 10.33
N ILE A 74 1.20 -6.97 10.37
CA ILE A 74 0.24 -6.66 11.43
C ILE A 74 0.60 -7.49 12.67
N GLU A 75 0.88 -6.81 13.78
CA GLU A 75 1.15 -7.45 15.06
C GLU A 75 -0.05 -8.31 15.49
N GLY A 76 0.22 -9.55 15.91
CA GLY A 76 -0.82 -10.51 16.28
C GLY A 76 -1.58 -11.17 15.11
N ALA A 77 -1.27 -10.78 13.85
CA ALA A 77 -1.85 -11.39 12.65
C ALA A 77 -0.74 -11.72 11.62
N PRO A 78 0.08 -12.77 11.86
CA PRO A 78 1.34 -13.01 11.13
C PRO A 78 1.18 -13.29 9.63
N GLN A 79 -0.03 -13.58 9.16
CA GLN A 79 -0.33 -13.77 7.73
C GLN A 79 -1.00 -12.54 7.09
N SER A 80 -0.92 -11.40 7.76
CA SER A 80 -1.54 -10.16 7.30
C SER A 80 -0.56 -9.00 7.34
N ALA A 81 -0.61 -8.15 6.35
CA ALA A 81 0.16 -6.91 6.29
C ALA A 81 -0.73 -5.71 5.97
N ASP A 82 -0.30 -4.54 6.41
CA ASP A 82 -0.89 -3.25 6.05
C ASP A 82 -0.09 -2.60 4.91
N PHE A 83 -0.79 -2.17 3.87
CA PHE A 83 -0.28 -1.25 2.85
C PHE A 83 -0.63 0.17 3.27
N ARG A 84 0.38 0.99 3.52
CA ARG A 84 0.19 2.30 4.15
C ARG A 84 1.16 3.34 3.61
N ASP A 85 0.97 4.59 4.04
CA ASP A 85 1.82 5.74 3.69
C ASP A 85 1.96 5.97 2.18
N LEU A 86 0.92 5.60 1.41
CA LEU A 86 0.90 5.80 -0.04
C LEU A 86 0.88 7.28 -0.39
N TRP A 87 1.88 7.70 -1.12
CA TRP A 87 1.95 9.03 -1.70
C TRP A 87 2.57 8.98 -3.09
N VAL A 88 2.05 9.81 -3.98
CA VAL A 88 2.55 9.99 -5.36
C VAL A 88 2.67 11.48 -5.61
N THR A 89 3.78 11.91 -6.23
CA THR A 89 3.98 13.31 -6.59
C THR A 89 2.81 13.82 -7.45
N PRO A 90 2.36 15.07 -7.30
CA PRO A 90 1.21 15.60 -8.04
C PRO A 90 1.29 15.34 -9.56
N GLU A 91 2.47 15.53 -10.14
CA GLU A 91 2.72 15.39 -11.58
C GLU A 91 2.63 13.94 -12.08
N ALA A 92 2.82 12.97 -11.17
CA ALA A 92 2.78 11.54 -11.49
C ALA A 92 1.46 10.86 -11.11
N ARG A 93 0.49 11.59 -10.54
CA ARG A 93 -0.83 11.06 -10.21
C ARG A 93 -1.59 10.64 -11.49
N ASN A 94 -2.40 9.59 -11.37
CA ASN A 94 -3.18 9.00 -12.49
C ASN A 94 -2.33 8.44 -13.65
N THR A 95 -1.04 8.14 -13.41
CA THR A 95 -0.13 7.59 -14.43
C THR A 95 0.28 6.14 -14.13
N GLY A 96 -0.38 5.46 -13.16
CA GLY A 96 -0.11 4.08 -12.82
C GLY A 96 0.89 3.86 -11.68
N VAL A 97 1.51 4.91 -11.13
CA VAL A 97 2.50 4.80 -10.04
C VAL A 97 1.93 4.09 -8.81
N ALA A 98 0.75 4.51 -8.34
CA ALA A 98 0.11 3.90 -7.17
C ALA A 98 -0.22 2.42 -7.41
N SER A 99 -0.72 2.06 -8.58
CA SER A 99 -1.01 0.67 -8.94
C SER A 99 0.26 -0.18 -8.97
N ARG A 100 1.37 0.38 -9.45
CA ARG A 100 2.67 -0.32 -9.45
C ARG A 100 3.19 -0.52 -8.03
N LEU A 101 3.03 0.45 -7.15
CA LEU A 101 3.37 0.33 -5.72
C LEU A 101 2.54 -0.79 -5.04
N VAL A 102 1.23 -0.88 -5.32
CA VAL A 102 0.38 -1.97 -4.80
C VAL A 102 0.86 -3.34 -5.29
N GLN A 103 1.22 -3.50 -6.57
CA GLN A 103 1.73 -4.76 -7.10
C GLN A 103 2.99 -5.22 -6.36
N ILE A 104 3.98 -4.35 -6.21
CA ILE A 104 5.22 -4.69 -5.51
C ILE A 104 4.98 -4.92 -4.01
N ALA A 105 4.04 -4.18 -3.40
CA ALA A 105 3.62 -4.41 -2.03
C ALA A 105 3.01 -5.81 -1.84
N ALA A 106 2.14 -6.23 -2.76
CA ALA A 106 1.54 -7.56 -2.75
C ALA A 106 2.60 -8.66 -2.91
N ASP A 107 3.52 -8.51 -3.88
CA ASP A 107 4.63 -9.45 -4.09
C ASP A 107 5.50 -9.56 -2.83
N ARG A 108 5.79 -8.45 -2.17
CA ARG A 108 6.57 -8.44 -0.94
C ARG A 108 5.84 -9.13 0.21
N ALA A 109 4.56 -8.83 0.40
CA ALA A 109 3.74 -9.47 1.41
C ALA A 109 3.64 -10.99 1.20
N ILE A 110 3.53 -11.46 -0.05
CA ILE A 110 3.56 -12.90 -0.41
C ILE A 110 4.90 -13.52 0.00
N GLN A 111 6.02 -12.86 -0.29
CA GLN A 111 7.36 -13.34 0.10
C GLN A 111 7.52 -13.47 1.62
N ASP A 112 6.85 -12.61 2.38
CA ASP A 112 6.81 -12.64 3.84
C ASP A 112 5.78 -13.64 4.40
N GLY A 113 5.11 -14.42 3.54
CA GLY A 113 4.15 -15.45 3.93
C GLY A 113 2.74 -14.93 4.22
N CYS A 114 2.43 -13.67 3.85
CA CYS A 114 1.09 -13.13 4.03
C CYS A 114 0.08 -13.73 3.06
N THR A 115 -1.16 -13.83 3.52
CA THR A 115 -2.32 -14.23 2.73
C THR A 115 -3.24 -13.03 2.42
N LYS A 116 -3.06 -11.94 3.17
CA LYS A 116 -3.90 -10.73 3.07
C LYS A 116 -3.06 -9.46 3.17
N LEU A 117 -3.40 -8.48 2.33
CA LEU A 117 -2.89 -7.13 2.39
C LEU A 117 -4.05 -6.18 2.65
N TYR A 118 -3.98 -5.40 3.72
CA TYR A 118 -5.01 -4.44 4.10
C TYR A 118 -4.62 -3.02 3.67
N TYR A 119 -5.64 -2.23 3.35
CA TYR A 119 -5.53 -0.80 3.10
C TYR A 119 -6.65 -0.08 3.86
N TRP A 120 -6.29 0.91 4.65
CA TRP A 120 -7.23 1.74 5.38
C TRP A 120 -7.47 3.04 4.66
N ALA A 121 -8.72 3.35 4.38
CA ALA A 121 -9.12 4.59 3.74
C ALA A 121 -10.24 5.25 4.53
N SER A 122 -10.23 6.60 4.58
CA SER A 122 -11.36 7.33 5.16
C SER A 122 -12.65 6.98 4.41
N THR A 123 -13.73 6.80 5.17
CA THR A 123 -15.06 6.52 4.61
C THR A 123 -15.58 7.62 3.69
N GLU A 124 -15.07 8.84 3.85
CA GLU A 124 -15.42 10.01 3.03
C GLU A 124 -14.47 10.22 1.83
N ASN A 125 -13.35 9.48 1.78
CA ASN A 125 -12.41 9.55 0.66
C ASN A 125 -12.78 8.55 -0.45
N GLY A 126 -13.83 8.86 -1.20
CA GLY A 126 -14.29 8.03 -2.32
C GLY A 126 -13.22 7.77 -3.39
N ARG A 127 -12.27 8.70 -3.56
CA ARG A 127 -11.15 8.53 -4.50
C ARG A 127 -10.18 7.44 -4.05
N ALA A 128 -9.81 7.40 -2.78
CA ALA A 128 -8.93 6.37 -2.23
C ALA A 128 -9.62 5.00 -2.24
N ILE A 129 -10.90 4.94 -1.87
CA ILE A 129 -11.71 3.72 -1.92
C ILE A 129 -11.83 3.20 -3.36
N GLY A 130 -12.17 4.06 -4.32
CA GLY A 130 -12.27 3.70 -5.73
C GLY A 130 -10.95 3.20 -6.31
N PHE A 131 -9.84 3.85 -5.96
CA PHE A 131 -8.51 3.39 -6.33
C PHE A 131 -8.23 1.98 -5.80
N ALA A 132 -8.49 1.73 -4.52
CA ALA A 132 -8.23 0.43 -3.91
C ALA A 132 -9.11 -0.68 -4.53
N ILE A 133 -10.38 -0.42 -4.80
CA ILE A 133 -11.28 -1.36 -5.50
C ILE A 133 -10.73 -1.68 -6.90
N ASN A 134 -10.31 -0.68 -7.66
CA ASN A 134 -9.71 -0.88 -8.99
C ASN A 134 -8.38 -1.65 -8.92
N ALA A 135 -7.64 -1.56 -7.81
CA ALA A 135 -6.43 -2.34 -7.56
C ALA A 135 -6.71 -3.78 -7.06
N GLY A 136 -7.98 -4.19 -6.93
CA GLY A 136 -8.41 -5.54 -6.56
C GLY A 136 -8.74 -5.71 -5.07
N PHE A 137 -8.67 -4.67 -4.26
CA PHE A 137 -9.12 -4.71 -2.88
C PHE A 137 -10.64 -4.79 -2.79
N ARG A 138 -11.15 -5.42 -1.74
CA ARG A 138 -12.57 -5.50 -1.41
C ARG A 138 -12.85 -4.83 -0.09
N LEU A 139 -13.98 -4.14 0.01
CA LEU A 139 -14.46 -3.55 1.25
C LEU A 139 -14.72 -4.64 2.31
N THR A 140 -14.36 -4.34 3.53
CA THR A 140 -14.68 -5.14 4.72
C THR A 140 -15.69 -4.40 5.60
N SER A 141 -16.14 -5.05 6.67
CA SER A 141 -16.93 -4.40 7.72
C SER A 141 -16.08 -3.73 8.81
N GLN A 142 -14.75 -3.87 8.75
CA GLN A 142 -13.86 -3.34 9.78
C GLN A 142 -13.74 -1.83 9.67
N ARG A 143 -13.95 -1.15 10.78
CA ARG A 143 -13.86 0.31 10.89
C ARG A 143 -13.00 0.68 12.08
N ARG A 144 -12.36 1.85 12.00
CA ARG A 144 -11.63 2.45 13.11
C ARG A 144 -11.70 3.98 13.02
N THR A 145 -11.41 4.64 14.12
CA THR A 145 -11.13 6.07 14.10
C THR A 145 -9.76 6.30 13.48
N THR A 146 -9.66 7.26 12.55
CA THR A 146 -8.38 7.59 11.95
C THR A 146 -7.38 8.08 12.99
N PRO A 147 -6.13 7.63 12.96
CA PRO A 147 -5.08 8.21 13.80
C PRO A 147 -4.64 9.60 13.33
N ILE A 148 -5.04 10.03 12.13
CA ILE A 148 -4.63 11.30 11.54
C ILE A 148 -5.46 12.44 12.16
N LYS A 149 -4.80 13.31 12.91
CA LYS A 149 -5.43 14.50 13.48
C LYS A 149 -5.76 15.51 12.37
N ASN A 150 -6.97 16.10 12.44
CA ASN A 150 -7.45 17.05 11.44
C ASN A 150 -7.46 16.52 10.01
N SER A 151 -7.81 15.25 9.84
CA SER A 151 -8.04 14.66 8.52
C SER A 151 -9.09 15.49 7.76
N GLU A 152 -8.83 15.76 6.48
CA GLU A 152 -9.79 16.47 5.62
C GLU A 152 -10.97 15.58 5.18
N PHE A 153 -10.89 14.27 5.43
CA PHE A 153 -11.92 13.29 5.05
C PHE A 153 -12.64 12.69 6.27
N GLY A 154 -12.83 13.48 7.34
CA GLY A 154 -13.50 12.99 8.55
C GLY A 154 -12.60 12.12 9.42
N ASP A 155 -13.21 11.44 10.40
CA ASP A 155 -12.51 10.72 11.46
C ASP A 155 -12.67 9.18 11.39
N GLN A 156 -13.42 8.67 10.42
CA GLN A 156 -13.68 7.23 10.27
C GLN A 156 -12.96 6.63 9.08
N GLU A 157 -12.29 5.51 9.31
CA GLU A 157 -11.66 4.68 8.27
C GLU A 157 -12.33 3.33 8.15
N ILE A 158 -12.31 2.77 6.94
CA ILE A 158 -12.73 1.42 6.61
C ILE A 158 -11.55 0.64 6.06
N ALA A 159 -11.43 -0.62 6.46
CA ALA A 159 -10.45 -1.52 5.87
C ALA A 159 -10.95 -2.08 4.54
N LEU A 160 -10.04 -2.08 3.56
CA LEU A 160 -10.17 -2.87 2.34
C LEU A 160 -9.11 -3.97 2.37
N VAL A 161 -9.40 -5.13 1.81
CA VAL A 161 -8.50 -6.28 1.82
C VAL A 161 -8.25 -6.80 0.41
N LEU A 162 -6.98 -7.06 0.11
CA LEU A 162 -6.54 -7.79 -1.08
C LEU A 162 -6.13 -9.20 -0.66
N SER A 163 -6.82 -10.23 -1.20
CA SER A 163 -6.41 -11.63 -1.06
C SER A 163 -5.18 -11.89 -1.91
N LEU A 164 -4.12 -12.41 -1.30
CA LEU A 164 -2.86 -12.70 -1.94
C LEU A 164 -2.82 -14.15 -2.46
N ALA A 165 -1.86 -14.48 -3.31
CA ALA A 165 -1.73 -15.82 -3.92
C ALA A 165 -1.59 -16.97 -2.89
N ASN A 166 -1.11 -16.65 -1.68
CA ASN A 166 -1.00 -17.62 -0.57
C ASN A 166 -2.34 -17.81 0.18
N ASP A 167 -3.41 -17.06 -0.15
CA ASP A 167 -4.70 -17.20 0.50
C ASP A 167 -5.43 -18.44 -0.01
N PRO A 168 -5.73 -19.44 0.85
CA PRO A 168 -6.48 -20.64 0.45
C PRO A 168 -7.85 -20.32 -0.15
N ALA A 169 -8.50 -19.23 0.28
CA ALA A 169 -9.78 -18.78 -0.27
C ALA A 169 -9.66 -18.22 -1.69
N ALA A 170 -8.52 -17.62 -2.07
CA ALA A 170 -8.26 -17.13 -3.43
C ALA A 170 -8.08 -18.28 -4.42
N VAL A 171 -7.50 -19.38 -3.99
CA VAL A 171 -7.27 -20.59 -4.83
C VAL A 171 -8.60 -21.29 -5.16
N ALA A 172 -9.56 -21.29 -4.23
CA ALA A 172 -10.85 -21.97 -4.40
C ALA A 172 -11.73 -21.31 -5.48
N THR A 173 -11.54 -20.03 -5.79
CA THR A 173 -12.32 -19.29 -6.80
C THR A 173 -11.77 -19.43 -8.23
N SER A 174 -10.59 -20.00 -8.42
CA SER A 174 -9.92 -20.11 -9.71
C SER A 174 -10.06 -21.50 -10.38
N THR A 175 -10.88 -22.41 -9.81
CA THR A 175 -11.14 -23.72 -10.45
C THR A 175 -12.16 -23.54 -11.59
N PRO A 176 -11.80 -23.75 -12.87
CA PRO A 176 -12.77 -23.65 -13.95
C PRO A 176 -13.80 -24.79 -13.81
N SER A 177 -15.07 -24.45 -13.84
CA SER A 177 -16.18 -25.41 -13.96
C SER A 177 -15.92 -26.32 -15.17
N ARG A 178 -15.61 -27.60 -14.93
CA ARG A 178 -15.64 -28.62 -15.97
C ARG A 178 -17.09 -28.69 -16.47
N LEU A 179 -17.30 -28.18 -17.67
CA LEU A 179 -18.48 -28.50 -18.46
C LEU A 179 -18.46 -30.02 -18.72
N THR A 180 -19.28 -30.76 -17.97
CA THR A 180 -19.61 -32.15 -18.29
C THR A 180 -20.50 -32.14 -19.53
N SER A 181 -19.91 -32.38 -20.67
CA SER A 181 -20.66 -32.72 -21.89
C SER A 181 -21.29 -34.11 -21.67
N LYS A 182 -22.62 -34.12 -21.63
CA LYS A 182 -23.43 -35.32 -21.59
C LYS A 182 -23.37 -35.98 -22.97
N PRO A 183 -23.09 -37.27 -23.10
CA PRO A 183 -23.27 -37.96 -24.39
C PRO A 183 -24.74 -38.18 -24.64
N GLY A 184 -25.20 -37.81 -25.85
CA GLY A 184 -26.56 -38.05 -26.31
C GLY A 184 -26.75 -39.56 -26.64
N PRO A 185 -27.99 -40.06 -26.52
CA PRO A 185 -28.31 -41.45 -26.84
C PRO A 185 -28.43 -41.62 -28.37
N HIS A 186 -27.94 -42.77 -28.83
CA HIS A 186 -28.20 -43.36 -30.16
C HIS A 186 -29.64 -43.84 -30.26
#